data_1e295c8c390988ac782de28725c55915
#
_entry.id   1e295c8c390988ac782de28725c55915
#
_cell.length_a   1.000
_cell.length_b   1.000
_cell.length_c   1.000
_cell.angle_alpha   90.00
_cell.angle_beta   90.00
_cell.angle_gamma   90.00
#
_symmetry.space_group_name_H-M   'P 1'
#
loop_
_entity.id
_entity.type
_entity.pdbx_description
1 polymer ?
#
loop_
_entity_poly.entity_id
_entity_poly.type
_entity_poly.pdbx_seq_one_letter_code
_entity_poly.pdbx_strand_id
1 'polypeptide(L)'
;KPLRAVHCNDGVHARMGTGRTPDPEVLHPVIAHHPESGRPILYVNPGYTMRFDGWTEAESKSLLDYLFQEAIKPTLTCRFQWEVGSLAFWDNLSTWHFAVNDYGIGERVMHRIVINGPTVESF
;
A
#
# COMPACT_ATOMS: atom_id res chain seq x y z
N LYS A 1 8.22 -2.34 -22.63
CA LYS A 1 8.66 -2.73 -21.27
C LYS A 1 7.64 -2.15 -20.29
N PRO A 2 7.07 -2.96 -19.38
CA PRO A 2 6.10 -2.45 -18.42
C PRO A 2 6.73 -1.39 -17.50
N LEU A 3 5.92 -0.41 -17.09
CA LEU A 3 6.35 0.60 -16.13
C LEU A 3 6.55 -0.06 -14.76
N ARG A 4 7.68 0.20 -14.12
CA ARG A 4 8.03 -0.32 -12.80
C ARG A 4 8.22 0.83 -11.82
N ALA A 5 7.95 0.56 -10.56
CA ALA A 5 8.16 1.50 -9.48
C ALA A 5 9.15 0.93 -8.45
N VAL A 6 9.90 1.83 -7.84
CA VAL A 6 10.82 1.55 -6.75
C VAL A 6 10.05 1.67 -5.44
N HIS A 7 10.02 0.61 -4.67
CA HIS A 7 9.40 0.55 -3.35
C HIS A 7 10.45 0.42 -2.26
N CYS A 8 10.22 1.08 -1.14
CA CYS A 8 11.02 0.96 0.07
C CYS A 8 10.15 1.17 1.31
N ASN A 9 10.48 0.51 2.40
CA ASN A 9 9.77 0.67 3.69
C ASN A 9 10.17 1.94 4.46
N ASP A 10 11.12 2.72 3.98
CA ASP A 10 11.67 3.87 4.69
C ASP A 10 10.61 4.89 5.10
N GLY A 11 9.67 5.19 4.20
CA GLY A 11 8.60 6.14 4.48
C GLY A 11 7.68 5.73 5.64
N VAL A 12 7.48 4.43 5.84
CA VAL A 12 6.69 3.87 6.94
C VAL A 12 7.49 3.89 8.23
N HIS A 13 8.74 3.45 8.20
CA HIS A 13 9.62 3.39 9.38
C HIS A 13 10.00 4.77 9.89
N ALA A 14 10.28 5.73 9.01
CA ALA A 14 10.54 7.11 9.39
C ALA A 14 9.34 7.75 10.11
N ARG A 15 8.11 7.50 9.63
CA ARG A 15 6.89 8.00 10.27
C ARG A 15 6.60 7.33 11.62
N MET A 16 7.01 6.08 11.79
CA MET A 16 6.81 5.33 13.04
C MET A 16 7.95 5.53 14.06
N GLY A 17 9.03 6.23 13.69
CA GLY A 17 10.17 6.50 14.59
C GLY A 17 10.88 5.22 15.06
N THR A 18 10.87 4.17 14.26
CA THR A 18 11.36 2.84 14.69
C THR A 18 12.88 2.72 14.74
N GLY A 19 13.64 3.72 14.24
CA GLY A 19 15.10 3.71 14.21
C GLY A 19 15.73 2.55 13.44
N ARG A 20 14.94 1.87 12.61
CA ARG A 20 15.38 0.72 11.81
C ARG A 20 16.23 1.17 10.63
N THR A 21 17.22 0.37 10.27
CA THR A 21 17.95 0.55 9.00
C THR A 21 16.97 0.47 7.82
N PRO A 22 17.13 1.34 6.81
CA PRO A 22 16.32 1.30 5.59
C PRO A 22 16.29 -0.09 4.98
N ASP A 23 15.11 -0.56 4.59
CA ASP A 23 15.00 -1.78 3.79
C ASP A 23 15.54 -1.52 2.38
N PRO A 24 16.10 -2.53 1.71
CA PRO A 24 16.60 -2.37 0.35
C PRO A 24 15.46 -1.96 -0.61
N GLU A 25 15.79 -1.12 -1.59
CA GLU A 25 14.87 -0.80 -2.69
C GLU A 25 14.49 -2.06 -3.46
N VAL A 26 13.21 -2.23 -3.73
CA VAL A 26 12.66 -3.34 -4.51
C VAL A 26 11.87 -2.81 -5.69
N LEU A 27 12.05 -3.41 -6.85
CA LEU A 27 11.33 -3.05 -8.07
C LEU A 27 10.08 -3.91 -8.24
N HIS A 28 8.93 -3.23 -8.31
CA HIS A 28 7.64 -3.85 -8.59
C HIS A 28 6.99 -3.27 -9.85
N PRO A 29 6.13 -4.02 -10.54
CA PRO A 29 5.32 -3.47 -11.62
C PRO A 29 4.33 -2.45 -11.05
N VAL A 30 4.07 -1.36 -11.79
CA VAL A 30 3.03 -0.37 -11.42
C VAL A 30 1.64 -0.97 -11.62
N ILE A 31 1.46 -1.73 -12.70
CA ILE A 31 0.27 -2.53 -12.96
C ILE A 31 0.69 -4.01 -12.88
N ALA A 32 0.02 -4.74 -12.05
CA ALA A 32 0.26 -6.17 -11.85
C ALA A 32 -1.00 -6.99 -12.15
N HIS A 33 -0.84 -8.30 -12.29
CA HIS A 33 -1.98 -9.23 -12.33
C HIS A 33 -2.29 -9.71 -10.91
N HIS A 34 -3.55 -9.68 -10.55
CA HIS A 34 -4.02 -10.36 -9.34
C HIS A 34 -3.96 -11.88 -9.56
N PRO A 35 -3.23 -12.64 -8.73
CA PRO A 35 -2.94 -14.05 -9.01
C PRO A 35 -4.19 -14.94 -9.10
N GLU A 36 -5.22 -14.66 -8.30
CA GLU A 36 -6.43 -15.46 -8.26
C GLU A 36 -7.44 -15.07 -9.33
N SER A 37 -7.62 -13.78 -9.59
CA SER A 37 -8.66 -13.29 -10.51
C SER A 37 -8.16 -12.95 -11.90
N GLY A 38 -6.83 -12.85 -12.11
CA GLY A 38 -6.20 -12.41 -13.35
C GLY A 38 -6.46 -10.94 -13.70
N ARG A 39 -7.17 -10.19 -12.85
CA ARG A 39 -7.51 -8.78 -13.12
C ARG A 39 -6.29 -7.87 -12.92
N PRO A 40 -6.17 -6.80 -13.72
CA PRO A 40 -5.13 -5.79 -13.48
C PRO A 40 -5.38 -5.08 -12.14
N ILE A 41 -4.31 -4.89 -11.39
CA ILE A 41 -4.32 -4.15 -10.12
C ILE A 41 -3.29 -3.03 -10.19
N LEU A 42 -3.60 -1.90 -9.59
CA LEU A 42 -2.67 -0.79 -9.40
C LEU A 42 -1.78 -1.09 -8.18
N TYR A 43 -0.52 -1.46 -8.44
CA TYR A 43 0.41 -1.92 -7.40
C TYR A 43 1.40 -0.81 -7.01
N VAL A 44 0.88 0.35 -6.62
CA VAL A 44 1.62 1.45 -6.00
C VAL A 44 0.93 1.86 -4.71
N ASN A 45 1.69 2.41 -3.75
CA ASN A 45 1.17 2.78 -2.45
C ASN A 45 1.95 3.98 -1.88
N PRO A 46 1.30 5.03 -1.36
CA PRO A 46 1.98 6.22 -0.83
C PRO A 46 2.87 5.96 0.38
N GLY A 47 2.71 4.81 1.04
CA GLY A 47 3.56 4.40 2.15
C GLY A 47 4.88 3.76 1.72
N TYR A 48 4.94 3.19 0.53
CA TYR A 48 6.05 2.36 0.07
C TYR A 48 6.67 2.82 -1.25
N THR A 49 5.87 3.40 -2.17
CA THR A 49 6.35 3.77 -3.50
C THR A 49 7.05 5.12 -3.45
N MET A 50 8.30 5.15 -3.87
CA MET A 50 9.13 6.35 -3.89
C MET A 50 9.14 7.03 -5.26
N ARG A 51 9.38 6.27 -6.31
CA ARG A 51 9.57 6.78 -7.68
C ARG A 51 9.35 5.69 -8.71
N PHE A 52 9.24 6.08 -9.96
CA PHE A 52 9.30 5.14 -11.08
C PHE A 52 10.76 4.75 -11.39
N ASP A 53 10.93 3.54 -11.90
CA ASP A 53 12.24 3.02 -12.33
C ASP A 53 12.82 3.90 -13.44
N GLY A 54 14.03 4.40 -13.24
CA GLY A 54 14.71 5.32 -14.16
C GLY A 54 14.29 6.78 -14.06
N TRP A 55 13.37 7.15 -13.17
CA TRP A 55 12.96 8.52 -12.91
C TRP A 55 13.48 8.99 -11.54
N THR A 56 13.64 10.29 -11.38
CA THR A 56 13.84 10.92 -10.06
C THR A 56 12.51 10.97 -9.28
N GLU A 57 12.57 11.20 -7.98
CA GLU A 57 11.37 11.42 -7.15
C GLU A 57 10.57 12.64 -7.63
N ALA A 58 11.28 13.73 -8.00
CA ALA A 58 10.65 14.95 -8.51
C ALA A 58 9.86 14.71 -9.80
N GLU A 59 10.43 13.95 -10.75
CA GLU A 59 9.76 13.59 -11.99
C GLU A 59 8.56 12.65 -11.75
N SER A 60 8.68 11.75 -10.77
CA SER A 60 7.66 10.76 -10.46
C SER A 60 6.45 11.36 -9.73
N LYS A 61 6.67 12.45 -8.99
CA LYS A 61 5.72 12.96 -8.01
C LYS A 61 4.33 13.23 -8.59
N SER A 62 4.24 13.95 -9.70
CA SER A 62 2.94 14.35 -10.26
C SER A 62 2.09 13.16 -10.68
N LEU A 63 2.71 12.15 -11.29
CA LEU A 63 2.00 10.94 -11.72
C LEU A 63 1.64 10.05 -10.52
N LEU A 64 2.52 9.91 -9.53
CA LEU A 64 2.23 9.17 -8.31
C LEU A 64 1.09 9.84 -7.52
N ASP A 65 1.12 11.15 -7.35
CA ASP A 65 0.06 11.89 -6.67
C ASP A 65 -1.30 11.68 -7.36
N TYR A 66 -1.32 11.72 -8.70
CA TYR A 66 -2.53 11.43 -9.47
C TYR A 66 -3.05 10.01 -9.21
N LEU A 67 -2.18 8.99 -9.29
CA LEU A 67 -2.56 7.60 -9.06
C LEU A 67 -3.06 7.38 -7.62
N PHE A 68 -2.43 8.01 -6.64
CA PHE A 68 -2.86 7.93 -5.25
C PHE A 68 -4.23 8.58 -5.03
N GLN A 69 -4.50 9.73 -5.65
CA GLN A 69 -5.81 10.39 -5.56
C GLN A 69 -6.92 9.56 -6.24
N GLU A 70 -6.61 8.93 -7.38
CA GLU A 70 -7.57 8.03 -8.03
C GLU A 70 -7.96 6.85 -7.13
N ALA A 71 -6.99 6.26 -6.43
CA ALA A 71 -7.22 5.08 -5.59
C ALA A 71 -8.08 5.37 -4.33
N ILE A 72 -8.09 6.62 -3.83
CA ILE A 72 -8.85 6.99 -2.63
C ILE A 72 -10.18 7.70 -2.92
N LYS A 73 -10.67 7.66 -4.16
CA LYS A 73 -11.98 8.23 -4.49
C LYS A 73 -13.09 7.64 -3.61
N PRO A 74 -14.06 8.44 -3.17
CA PRO A 74 -15.16 7.96 -2.31
C PRO A 74 -15.91 6.74 -2.86
N THR A 75 -15.98 6.61 -4.18
CA THR A 75 -16.60 5.46 -4.87
C THR A 75 -15.81 4.16 -4.75
N LEU A 76 -14.54 4.24 -4.36
CA LEU A 76 -13.62 3.10 -4.22
C LEU A 76 -13.26 2.81 -2.75
N THR A 77 -13.81 3.57 -1.81
CA THR A 77 -13.48 3.46 -0.39
C THR A 77 -14.70 3.03 0.42
N CYS A 78 -14.46 2.27 1.47
CA CYS A 78 -15.44 2.00 2.51
C CYS A 78 -14.82 2.19 3.88
N ARG A 79 -15.65 2.48 4.87
CA ARG A 79 -15.23 2.57 6.27
C ARG A 79 -15.77 1.38 7.04
N PHE A 80 -14.87 0.64 7.67
CA PHE A 80 -15.21 -0.45 8.57
C PHE A 80 -15.21 0.06 10.02
N GLN A 81 -16.31 -0.13 10.72
CA GLN A 81 -16.42 0.17 12.15
C GLN A 81 -16.17 -1.10 12.95
N TRP A 82 -15.20 -1.01 13.87
CA TRP A 82 -14.81 -2.13 14.70
C TRP A 82 -15.68 -2.24 15.94
N GLU A 83 -16.12 -3.44 16.24
CA GLU A 83 -16.81 -3.82 17.47
C GLU A 83 -16.06 -4.97 18.14
N VAL A 84 -16.36 -5.25 19.40
CA VAL A 84 -15.79 -6.42 20.10
C VAL A 84 -16.17 -7.71 19.37
N GLY A 85 -15.18 -8.50 19.00
CA GLY A 85 -15.37 -9.73 18.20
C GLY A 85 -15.40 -9.52 16.69
N SER A 86 -15.27 -8.29 16.20
CA SER A 86 -15.13 -8.04 14.75
C SER A 86 -13.89 -8.70 14.18
N LEU A 87 -14.04 -9.33 13.01
CA LEU A 87 -12.97 -9.85 12.19
C LEU A 87 -13.05 -9.19 10.80
N ALA A 88 -11.97 -8.59 10.34
CA ALA A 88 -11.84 -8.08 8.98
C ALA A 88 -10.79 -8.87 8.23
N PHE A 89 -11.13 -9.25 7.01
CA PHE A 89 -10.25 -9.97 6.10
C PHE A 89 -10.21 -9.22 4.76
N TRP A 90 -9.02 -8.88 4.29
CA TRP A 90 -8.84 -8.14 3.04
C TRP A 90 -7.63 -8.65 2.27
N ASP A 91 -7.67 -8.42 0.96
CA ASP A 91 -6.56 -8.72 0.06
C ASP A 91 -5.57 -7.55 0.00
N ASN A 92 -4.34 -7.77 0.44
CA ASN A 92 -3.29 -6.76 0.44
C ASN A 92 -2.78 -6.38 -0.96
N LEU A 93 -3.03 -7.21 -1.98
CA LEU A 93 -2.56 -6.92 -3.34
C LEU A 93 -3.42 -5.87 -4.03
N SER A 94 -4.72 -5.91 -3.82
CA SER A 94 -5.69 -5.07 -4.50
C SER A 94 -6.31 -3.98 -3.63
N THR A 95 -6.04 -3.96 -2.33
CA THR A 95 -6.64 -2.99 -1.40
C THR A 95 -5.62 -2.26 -0.56
N TRP A 96 -5.89 -1.00 -0.28
CA TRP A 96 -5.21 -0.24 0.76
C TRP A 96 -6.09 -0.18 2.00
N HIS A 97 -5.44 -0.08 3.16
CA HIS A 97 -6.13 0.14 4.41
C HIS A 97 -5.45 1.23 5.22
N PHE A 98 -6.24 1.98 5.95
CA PHE A 98 -5.76 3.07 6.79
C PHE A 98 -6.43 3.02 8.16
N ALA A 99 -5.63 3.06 9.21
CA ALA A 99 -6.14 3.14 10.57
C ALA A 99 -6.57 4.58 10.89
N VAL A 100 -7.88 4.78 11.07
CA VAL A 100 -8.43 6.09 11.46
C VAL A 100 -8.29 6.25 12.96
N ASN A 101 -7.60 7.32 13.40
CA ASN A 101 -7.38 7.63 14.82
C ASN A 101 -8.53 8.47 15.38
N ASP A 102 -9.70 7.89 15.50
CA ASP A 102 -10.92 8.54 15.97
C ASP A 102 -11.51 7.94 17.27
N TYR A 103 -10.72 7.11 17.95
CA TYR A 103 -11.12 6.42 19.18
C TYR A 103 -10.76 7.19 20.48
N GLY A 104 -10.36 8.46 20.38
CA GLY A 104 -10.04 9.32 21.54
C GLY A 104 -8.80 8.86 22.32
N ILE A 105 -8.86 8.93 23.65
CA ILE A 105 -7.76 8.60 24.57
C ILE A 105 -7.79 7.14 25.04
N GLY A 106 -8.72 6.34 24.54
CA GLY A 106 -8.84 4.92 24.88
C GLY A 106 -7.70 4.06 24.32
N GLU A 107 -7.39 2.96 24.99
CA GLU A 107 -6.48 1.97 24.46
C GLU A 107 -7.14 1.21 23.31
N ARG A 108 -6.40 1.02 22.22
CA ARG A 108 -6.81 0.22 21.08
C ARG A 108 -5.82 -0.90 20.83
N VAL A 109 -6.24 -2.12 21.14
CA VAL A 109 -5.45 -3.33 20.90
C VAL A 109 -6.03 -4.07 19.70
N MET A 110 -5.17 -4.38 18.71
CA MET A 110 -5.55 -5.10 17.49
C MET A 110 -4.59 -6.26 17.28
N HIS A 111 -5.12 -7.41 16.89
CA HIS A 111 -4.32 -8.53 16.42
C HIS A 111 -4.36 -8.60 14.91
N ARG A 112 -3.20 -8.80 14.27
CA ARG A 112 -3.08 -8.94 12.82
C ARG A 112 -2.28 -10.19 12.48
N ILE A 113 -2.80 -10.96 11.54
CA ILE A 113 -2.11 -12.08 10.90
C ILE A 113 -2.00 -11.76 9.41
N VAL A 114 -0.85 -12.03 8.82
CA VAL A 114 -0.62 -11.90 7.38
C VAL A 114 -0.38 -13.29 6.81
N ILE A 115 -1.12 -13.62 5.75
CA ILE A 115 -0.92 -14.84 4.99
C ILE A 115 -0.07 -14.47 3.78
N ASN A 116 1.05 -15.16 3.60
CA ASN A 116 1.91 -14.95 2.43
C ASN A 116 1.23 -15.53 1.19
N GLY A 117 1.23 -14.74 0.13
CA GLY A 117 0.74 -15.12 -1.18
C GLY A 117 1.88 -15.38 -2.19
N PRO A 118 1.53 -15.66 -3.45
CA PRO A 118 2.49 -15.81 -4.53
C PRO A 118 3.20 -14.49 -4.85
N THR A 119 4.28 -14.58 -5.63
CA THR A 119 5.00 -13.41 -6.13
C THR A 119 4.13 -12.60 -7.08
N VAL A 120 4.19 -11.28 -6.99
CA VAL A 120 3.46 -10.37 -7.88
C VAL A 120 4.12 -10.34 -9.25
N GLU A 121 3.37 -10.69 -10.30
CA GLU A 121 3.84 -10.67 -11.68
C GLU A 121 3.40 -9.40 -12.40
N SER A 122 4.21 -8.96 -13.39
CA SER A 122 3.89 -7.81 -14.23
C SER A 122 2.77 -8.11 -15.22
N PHE A 123 2.00 -7.06 -15.54
CA PHE A 123 1.02 -7.07 -16.63
C PHE A 123 1.69 -7.12 -18.00
#